data_b821566212caa6250e72aab3da8572fe
#
_entry.id   b821566212caa6250e72aab3da8572fe
#
_cell.length_a   1.000
_cell.length_b   1.000
_cell.length_c   1.000
_cell.angle_alpha   90.00
_cell.angle_beta   90.00
_cell.angle_gamma   90.00
#
_symmetry.space_group_name_H-M   'P 1'
#
loop_
_entity.id
_entity.type
_entity.pdbx_description
1 polymer ?
#
loop_
_entity_poly.entity_id
_entity_poly.type
_entity_poly.pdbx_seq_one_letter_code
_entity_poly.pdbx_strand_id
1 'polypeptide(L)'
;MDLKFKCVSFSELTVYELYAALSLRQEVFCVEQNCVYLDTDGKDLLGHHLLVYANLPKNAADTEGGNSEVPPITDWQHIELVAYTRLLPRGVAYADFASIGRVTNSPKVRGYGVGKKLMEESIRQMGILFPNAPVKIGAQTYLLKFYTELGFVSTGHEYLEDDIPHTSMILSKL
;
A
#
# COMPACT_ATOMS: atom_id res chain seq x y z
N MET A 1 -0.53 -1.83 19.03
CA MET A 1 -0.27 -0.67 18.17
C MET A 1 -1.61 -0.10 17.74
N ASP A 2 -1.85 1.16 18.01
CA ASP A 2 -3.05 1.87 17.56
C ASP A 2 -2.82 2.34 16.12
N LEU A 3 -3.75 1.97 15.21
CA LEU A 3 -3.66 2.29 13.79
C LEU A 3 -4.79 3.25 13.41
N LYS A 4 -4.44 4.31 12.68
CA LYS A 4 -5.39 5.23 12.07
C LYS A 4 -5.40 5.04 10.57
N PHE A 5 -6.58 4.88 9.99
CA PHE A 5 -6.78 4.68 8.56
C PHE A 5 -7.39 5.93 7.93
N LYS A 6 -6.85 6.32 6.78
CA LYS A 6 -7.40 7.41 5.96
C LYS A 6 -7.46 6.94 4.51
N CYS A 7 -8.63 6.93 3.91
CA CYS A 7 -8.84 6.61 2.50
C CYS A 7 -9.37 7.85 1.77
N VAL A 8 -8.65 8.33 0.77
CA VAL A 8 -8.97 9.57 0.03
C VAL A 8 -8.63 9.41 -1.45
N SER A 9 -9.28 10.20 -2.30
CA SER A 9 -8.90 10.35 -3.71
C SER A 9 -7.54 11.07 -3.84
N PHE A 10 -6.92 10.99 -5.01
CA PHE A 10 -5.65 11.67 -5.26
C PHE A 10 -5.74 13.18 -5.00
N SER A 11 -6.82 13.82 -5.43
CA SER A 11 -7.02 15.28 -5.27
C SER A 11 -7.21 15.75 -3.82
N GLU A 12 -7.54 14.82 -2.92
CA GLU A 12 -7.72 15.10 -1.49
C GLU A 12 -6.46 14.82 -0.67
N LEU A 13 -5.42 14.23 -1.28
CA LEU A 13 -4.12 14.09 -0.64
C LEU A 13 -3.49 15.46 -0.42
N THR A 14 -2.99 15.69 0.78
CA THR A 14 -2.06 16.79 0.99
C THR A 14 -0.71 16.48 0.33
N VAL A 15 0.07 17.50 0.02
CA VAL A 15 1.42 17.32 -0.53
C VAL A 15 2.31 16.49 0.41
N TYR A 16 2.08 16.58 1.71
CA TYR A 16 2.82 15.83 2.72
C TYR A 16 2.45 14.35 2.71
N GLU A 17 1.16 14.04 2.60
CA GLU A 17 0.68 12.65 2.51
C GLU A 17 1.15 11.99 1.22
N LEU A 18 1.10 12.71 0.11
CA LEU A 18 1.65 12.23 -1.15
C LEU A 18 3.14 11.94 -1.04
N TYR A 19 3.91 12.90 -0.48
CA TYR A 19 5.35 12.72 -0.29
C TYR A 19 5.65 11.51 0.61
N ALA A 20 4.96 11.36 1.73
CA ALA A 20 5.13 10.24 2.65
C ALA A 20 4.79 8.89 1.99
N ALA A 21 3.70 8.83 1.21
CA ALA A 21 3.32 7.63 0.48
C ALA A 21 4.35 7.23 -0.56
N LEU A 22 4.86 8.19 -1.34
CA LEU A 22 5.91 7.96 -2.34
C LEU A 22 7.23 7.55 -1.67
N SER A 23 7.59 8.19 -0.55
CA SER A 23 8.79 7.83 0.21
C SER A 23 8.74 6.39 0.72
N LEU A 24 7.62 5.97 1.34
CA LEU A 24 7.42 4.60 1.81
C LEU A 24 7.47 3.58 0.66
N ARG A 25 6.86 3.90 -0.49
CA ARG A 25 6.89 3.06 -1.69
C ARG A 25 8.30 2.89 -2.22
N GLN A 26 9.08 3.97 -2.29
CA GLN A 26 10.49 3.91 -2.70
C GLN A 26 11.34 3.11 -1.72
N GLU A 27 11.16 3.32 -0.41
CA GLU A 27 11.89 2.55 0.61
C GLU A 27 11.70 1.05 0.42
N VAL A 28 10.44 0.61 0.21
CA VAL A 28 10.13 -0.82 0.13
C VAL A 28 10.41 -1.39 -1.26
N PHE A 29 9.94 -0.75 -2.32
CA PHE A 29 10.04 -1.34 -3.67
C PHE A 29 11.40 -1.11 -4.31
N CYS A 30 11.93 0.12 -4.23
CA CYS A 30 13.18 0.44 -4.93
C CYS A 30 14.41 0.09 -4.10
N VAL A 31 14.42 0.45 -2.80
CA VAL A 31 15.60 0.25 -1.97
C VAL A 31 15.67 -1.16 -1.41
N GLU A 32 14.63 -1.63 -0.73
CA GLU A 32 14.67 -2.94 -0.07
C GLU A 32 14.54 -4.10 -1.06
N GLN A 33 13.58 -4.05 -2.00
CA GLN A 33 13.39 -5.10 -3.01
C GLN A 33 14.35 -4.98 -4.18
N ASN A 34 15.14 -3.89 -4.23
CA ASN A 34 16.11 -3.59 -5.30
C ASN A 34 15.48 -3.60 -6.70
N CYS A 35 14.23 -3.18 -6.83
CA CYS A 35 13.55 -3.07 -8.12
C CYS A 35 13.81 -1.71 -8.75
N VAL A 36 14.50 -1.71 -9.90
CA VAL A 36 14.81 -0.47 -10.63
C VAL A 36 13.71 -0.22 -11.66
N TYR A 37 12.63 0.46 -11.26
CA TYR A 37 11.51 0.82 -12.13
C TYR A 37 10.92 2.18 -11.77
N LEU A 38 10.10 2.74 -12.67
CA LEU A 38 9.37 3.96 -12.41
C LEU A 38 8.09 3.66 -11.62
N ASP A 39 8.15 3.79 -10.30
CA ASP A 39 7.03 3.50 -9.42
C ASP A 39 5.81 4.40 -9.66
N THR A 40 6.03 5.68 -10.00
CA THR A 40 4.97 6.63 -10.35
C THR A 40 4.49 6.41 -11.79
N ASP A 41 3.54 5.49 -11.99
CA ASP A 41 3.04 5.01 -13.28
C ASP A 41 1.87 5.82 -13.86
N GLY A 42 1.55 6.98 -13.28
CA GLY A 42 0.43 7.84 -13.65
C GLY A 42 -0.95 7.37 -13.16
N LYS A 43 -1.08 6.12 -12.71
CA LYS A 43 -2.37 5.59 -12.23
C LYS A 43 -2.76 6.12 -10.85
N ASP A 44 -1.82 6.67 -10.11
CA ASP A 44 -2.07 7.32 -8.81
C ASP A 44 -3.15 8.41 -8.93
N LEU A 45 -3.13 9.16 -10.05
CA LEU A 45 -4.08 10.25 -10.34
C LEU A 45 -5.54 9.78 -10.45
N LEU A 46 -5.76 8.51 -10.75
CA LEU A 46 -7.07 7.92 -11.05
C LEU A 46 -7.61 7.07 -9.89
N GLY A 47 -6.86 6.97 -8.80
CA GLY A 47 -7.13 6.07 -7.70
C GLY A 47 -7.53 6.75 -6.41
N HIS A 48 -7.84 5.88 -5.44
CA HIS A 48 -7.90 6.24 -4.04
C HIS A 48 -6.66 5.68 -3.32
N HIS A 49 -6.30 6.34 -2.25
CA HIS A 49 -5.11 6.08 -1.48
C HIS A 49 -5.51 5.75 -0.05
N LEU A 50 -5.21 4.54 0.39
CA LEU A 50 -5.39 4.14 1.78
C LEU A 50 -4.05 4.30 2.51
N LEU A 51 -4.05 5.22 3.45
CA LEU A 51 -2.92 5.55 4.30
C LEU A 51 -3.17 5.00 5.70
N VAL A 52 -2.16 4.35 6.26
CA VAL A 52 -2.21 3.83 7.63
C VAL A 52 -1.11 4.46 8.47
N TYR A 53 -1.53 5.07 9.55
CA TYR A 53 -0.65 5.78 10.47
C TYR A 53 -0.59 5.06 11.81
N ALA A 54 0.58 5.12 12.45
CA ALA A 54 0.79 4.61 13.80
C ALA A 54 1.67 5.56 14.62
N ASN A 55 1.43 5.57 15.94
CA ASN A 55 2.40 6.12 16.89
C ASN A 55 3.53 5.10 17.06
N LEU A 56 4.72 5.46 16.62
CA LEU A 56 5.91 4.67 16.85
C LEU A 56 6.70 5.26 18.03
N PRO A 57 7.24 4.43 18.93
CA PRO A 57 8.14 4.92 19.95
C PRO A 57 9.38 5.53 19.26
N LYS A 58 9.77 6.73 19.65
CA LYS A 58 11.04 7.31 19.19
C LYS A 58 12.18 6.42 19.66
N ASN A 59 12.91 5.82 18.73
CA ASN A 59 14.16 5.15 19.06
C ASN A 59 15.23 6.21 19.36
N ALA A 60 16.07 5.95 20.35
CA ALA A 60 17.17 6.85 20.70
C ALA A 60 18.13 7.11 19.50
N ALA A 61 18.17 6.20 18.53
CA ALA A 61 18.93 6.36 17.30
C ALA A 61 18.35 7.44 16.34
N ASP A 62 17.08 7.79 16.44
CA ASP A 62 16.46 8.85 15.63
C ASP A 62 16.84 10.25 16.15
N THR A 63 17.53 10.33 17.30
CA THR A 63 17.98 11.58 17.92
C THR A 63 19.46 11.89 17.69
N GLU A 64 20.26 10.93 17.21
CA GLU A 64 21.67 11.12 16.94
C GLU A 64 21.95 11.14 15.43
N GLY A 65 21.99 12.30 14.86
CA GLY A 65 22.61 12.42 13.54
C GLY A 65 21.82 13.24 12.53
N GLY A 66 21.95 14.51 12.65
CA GLY A 66 21.66 15.44 11.58
C GLY A 66 20.92 16.66 12.06
N ASN A 67 21.57 17.79 11.98
CA ASN A 67 20.95 19.09 11.79
C ASN A 67 20.12 19.05 10.50
N SER A 68 19.07 18.25 10.44
CA SER A 68 18.09 18.39 9.39
C SER A 68 17.16 19.52 9.83
N GLU A 69 17.43 20.70 9.31
CA GLU A 69 16.51 21.84 9.30
C GLU A 69 15.24 21.54 8.48
N VAL A 70 14.94 20.26 8.24
CA VAL A 70 13.67 19.85 7.64
C VAL A 70 12.63 20.04 8.73
N PRO A 71 11.73 21.02 8.59
CA PRO A 71 10.70 21.24 9.58
C PRO A 71 9.91 19.94 9.76
N PRO A 72 9.51 19.61 10.99
CA PRO A 72 8.66 18.46 11.22
C PRO A 72 7.43 18.59 10.32
N ILE A 73 7.23 17.58 9.47
CA ILE A 73 6.11 17.54 8.54
C ILE A 73 4.84 17.44 9.37
N THR A 74 4.27 18.59 9.74
CA THR A 74 2.96 18.79 10.38
C THR A 74 2.88 18.62 11.90
N ASP A 75 1.76 19.07 12.48
CA ASP A 75 1.26 18.83 13.86
C ASP A 75 1.10 17.33 14.22
N TRP A 76 1.51 16.44 13.34
CA TRP A 76 1.59 14.98 13.45
C TRP A 76 2.89 14.51 14.10
N GLN A 77 3.47 15.28 15.01
CA GLN A 77 4.83 15.08 15.55
C GLN A 77 5.15 13.69 16.10
N HIS A 78 4.16 12.79 16.13
CA HIS A 78 4.33 11.42 16.66
C HIS A 78 3.60 10.34 15.83
N ILE A 79 2.98 10.69 14.71
CA ILE A 79 2.22 9.74 13.88
C ILE A 79 2.93 9.59 12.54
N GLU A 80 3.46 8.40 12.29
CA GLU A 80 4.18 8.07 11.05
C GLU A 80 3.28 7.29 10.11
N LEU A 81 3.38 7.53 8.79
CA LEU A 81 2.79 6.67 7.77
C LEU A 81 3.54 5.34 7.75
N VAL A 82 2.86 4.29 8.15
CA VAL A 82 3.49 2.96 8.32
C VAL A 82 3.04 1.93 7.30
N ALA A 83 1.92 2.17 6.61
CA ALA A 83 1.48 1.28 5.55
C ALA A 83 0.61 2.03 4.53
N TYR A 84 0.54 1.48 3.32
CA TYR A 84 -0.13 2.13 2.20
C TYR A 84 -0.65 1.10 1.20
N THR A 85 -1.80 1.41 0.56
CA THR A 85 -2.26 0.76 -0.67
C THR A 85 -2.89 1.78 -1.63
N ARG A 86 -2.82 1.47 -2.92
CA ARG A 86 -3.53 2.17 -3.98
C ARG A 86 -4.73 1.34 -4.43
N LEU A 87 -5.91 1.96 -4.46
CA LEU A 87 -7.18 1.37 -4.85
C LEU A 87 -7.62 1.97 -6.19
N LEU A 88 -7.70 1.16 -7.22
CA LEU A 88 -8.01 1.60 -8.58
C LEU A 88 -9.37 1.11 -9.04
N PRO A 89 -10.16 1.94 -9.73
CA PRO A 89 -11.41 1.52 -10.34
C PRO A 89 -11.16 0.53 -11.49
N ARG A 90 -12.22 -0.14 -11.90
CA ARG A 90 -12.26 -0.97 -13.11
C ARG A 90 -11.79 -0.16 -14.33
N GLY A 91 -11.01 -0.78 -15.22
CA GLY A 91 -10.52 -0.17 -16.44
C GLY A 91 -9.17 0.54 -16.33
N VAL A 92 -8.64 0.76 -15.12
CA VAL A 92 -7.37 1.47 -14.94
C VAL A 92 -6.16 0.50 -14.94
N ALA A 93 -6.16 -0.51 -14.08
CA ALA A 93 -5.09 -1.53 -14.10
C ALA A 93 -5.49 -2.76 -14.94
N TYR A 94 -6.75 -3.13 -14.89
CA TYR A 94 -7.34 -4.26 -15.60
C TYR A 94 -8.67 -3.87 -16.21
N ALA A 95 -8.93 -4.27 -17.46
CA ALA A 95 -10.15 -3.89 -18.20
C ALA A 95 -11.44 -4.22 -17.42
N ASP A 96 -11.50 -5.41 -16.82
CA ASP A 96 -12.72 -5.95 -16.21
C ASP A 96 -12.74 -5.95 -14.70
N PHE A 97 -11.66 -5.52 -14.05
CA PHE A 97 -11.49 -5.60 -12.61
C PHE A 97 -11.08 -4.26 -11.99
N ALA A 98 -11.59 -3.98 -10.81
CA ALA A 98 -10.96 -3.04 -9.91
C ALA A 98 -9.68 -3.66 -9.33
N SER A 99 -8.80 -2.87 -8.69
CA SER A 99 -7.53 -3.43 -8.24
C SER A 99 -7.03 -2.78 -6.95
N ILE A 100 -6.40 -3.60 -6.12
CA ILE A 100 -5.59 -3.18 -4.98
C ILE A 100 -4.13 -3.39 -5.39
N GLY A 101 -3.35 -2.32 -5.35
CA GLY A 101 -1.95 -2.35 -5.73
C GLY A 101 -1.06 -1.52 -4.81
N ARG A 102 0.24 -1.58 -5.04
CA ARG A 102 1.23 -0.85 -4.22
C ARG A 102 1.08 -1.14 -2.72
N VAL A 103 0.75 -2.40 -2.39
CA VAL A 103 0.61 -2.86 -1.00
C VAL A 103 1.98 -2.82 -0.34
N THR A 104 2.15 -1.97 0.66
CA THR A 104 3.44 -1.81 1.33
C THR A 104 3.29 -1.49 2.81
N ASN A 105 4.23 -2.01 3.61
CA ASN A 105 4.37 -1.71 5.03
C ASN A 105 5.82 -1.34 5.33
N SER A 106 6.00 -0.32 6.16
CA SER A 106 7.31 0.02 6.70
C SER A 106 7.93 -1.19 7.43
N PRO A 107 9.24 -1.42 7.28
CA PRO A 107 9.97 -2.43 8.07
C PRO A 107 9.73 -2.31 9.58
N LYS A 108 9.51 -1.09 10.07
CA LYS A 108 9.27 -0.77 11.50
C LYS A 108 8.03 -1.44 12.09
N VAL A 109 7.06 -1.83 11.27
CA VAL A 109 5.77 -2.40 11.73
C VAL A 109 5.54 -3.86 11.28
N ARG A 110 6.55 -4.51 10.73
CA ARG A 110 6.47 -5.92 10.37
C ARG A 110 6.37 -6.81 11.60
N GLY A 111 5.65 -7.91 11.47
CA GLY A 111 5.38 -8.82 12.61
C GLY A 111 4.23 -8.38 13.53
N TYR A 112 3.73 -7.16 13.41
CA TYR A 112 2.62 -6.65 14.23
C TYR A 112 1.23 -6.81 13.58
N GLY A 113 1.12 -7.56 12.49
CA GLY A 113 -0.15 -7.81 11.81
C GLY A 113 -0.69 -6.62 11.01
N VAL A 114 0.10 -5.57 10.82
CA VAL A 114 -0.32 -4.34 10.09
C VAL A 114 -0.72 -4.66 8.66
N GLY A 115 0.02 -5.51 7.96
CA GLY A 115 -0.30 -5.89 6.57
C GLY A 115 -1.67 -6.57 6.43
N LYS A 116 -2.06 -7.41 7.39
CA LYS A 116 -3.38 -8.02 7.39
C LYS A 116 -4.48 -6.97 7.57
N LYS A 117 -4.35 -6.09 8.55
CA LYS A 117 -5.30 -4.99 8.79
C LYS A 117 -5.38 -4.02 7.61
N LEU A 118 -4.24 -3.73 6.96
CA LEU A 118 -4.18 -2.92 5.75
C LEU A 118 -5.03 -3.54 4.64
N MET A 119 -4.86 -4.84 4.39
CA MET A 119 -5.60 -5.53 3.33
C MET A 119 -7.09 -5.71 3.66
N GLU A 120 -7.44 -6.02 4.91
CA GLU A 120 -8.83 -6.08 5.37
C GLU A 120 -9.54 -4.73 5.15
N GLU A 121 -8.89 -3.63 5.53
CA GLU A 121 -9.42 -2.29 5.29
C GLU A 121 -9.46 -1.94 3.80
N SER A 122 -8.45 -2.32 3.02
CA SER A 122 -8.45 -2.14 1.56
C SER A 122 -9.65 -2.82 0.91
N ILE A 123 -9.93 -4.06 1.26
CA ILE A 123 -11.08 -4.82 0.75
C ILE A 123 -12.40 -4.13 1.15
N ARG A 124 -12.51 -3.68 2.41
CA ARG A 124 -13.68 -2.93 2.87
C ARG A 124 -13.89 -1.64 2.08
N GLN A 125 -12.82 -0.88 1.83
CA GLN A 125 -12.88 0.34 1.03
C GLN A 125 -13.24 0.06 -0.44
N MET A 126 -12.72 -1.03 -1.02
CA MET A 126 -13.11 -1.45 -2.38
C MET A 126 -14.62 -1.69 -2.49
N GLY A 127 -15.24 -2.32 -1.48
CA GLY A 127 -16.68 -2.54 -1.43
C GLY A 127 -17.50 -1.24 -1.35
N ILE A 128 -16.96 -0.20 -0.71
CA ILE A 128 -17.59 1.13 -0.63
C ILE A 128 -17.41 1.91 -1.92
N LEU A 129 -16.18 1.96 -2.44
CA LEU A 129 -15.80 2.79 -3.57
C LEU A 129 -16.26 2.20 -4.91
N PHE A 130 -16.22 0.88 -5.04
CA PHE A 130 -16.48 0.17 -6.29
C PHE A 130 -17.42 -1.03 -6.05
N PRO A 131 -18.64 -0.79 -5.56
CA PRO A 131 -19.59 -1.86 -5.26
C PRO A 131 -19.82 -2.77 -6.47
N ASN A 132 -19.83 -4.07 -6.22
CA ASN A 132 -20.02 -5.12 -7.23
C ASN A 132 -18.89 -5.28 -8.28
N ALA A 133 -17.77 -4.57 -8.14
CA ALA A 133 -16.63 -4.78 -9.00
C ALA A 133 -15.73 -5.90 -8.44
N PRO A 134 -15.47 -6.99 -9.17
CA PRO A 134 -14.49 -7.97 -8.74
C PRO A 134 -13.11 -7.31 -8.68
N VAL A 135 -12.31 -7.71 -7.70
CA VAL A 135 -10.97 -7.15 -7.47
C VAL A 135 -9.91 -8.12 -7.96
N LYS A 136 -8.97 -7.63 -8.77
CA LYS A 136 -7.80 -8.40 -9.22
C LYS A 136 -6.53 -7.79 -8.65
N ILE A 137 -5.61 -8.66 -8.22
CA ILE A 137 -4.27 -8.30 -7.77
C ILE A 137 -3.22 -9.14 -8.48
N GLY A 138 -2.01 -8.60 -8.62
CA GLY A 138 -0.79 -9.36 -8.84
C GLY A 138 -0.13 -9.59 -7.48
N ALA A 139 -0.17 -10.82 -7.00
CA ALA A 139 0.40 -11.18 -5.72
C ALA A 139 1.80 -11.76 -5.92
N GLN A 140 2.79 -11.28 -5.17
CA GLN A 140 4.07 -11.96 -5.12
C GLN A 140 3.85 -13.41 -4.67
N THR A 141 4.38 -14.37 -5.39
CA THR A 141 4.02 -15.80 -5.25
C THR A 141 4.23 -16.34 -3.84
N TYR A 142 5.23 -15.85 -3.11
CA TYR A 142 5.45 -16.25 -1.71
C TYR A 142 4.36 -15.77 -0.73
N LEU A 143 3.47 -14.84 -1.15
CA LEU A 143 2.35 -14.32 -0.37
C LEU A 143 0.99 -14.97 -0.71
N LEU A 144 0.96 -16.00 -1.55
CA LEU A 144 -0.28 -16.66 -1.97
C LEU A 144 -1.16 -17.08 -0.79
N LYS A 145 -0.57 -17.72 0.23
CA LYS A 145 -1.29 -18.13 1.43
C LYS A 145 -1.96 -16.93 2.13
N PHE A 146 -1.23 -15.85 2.28
CA PHE A 146 -1.72 -14.62 2.91
C PHE A 146 -2.95 -14.06 2.18
N TYR A 147 -2.90 -13.94 0.85
CA TYR A 147 -4.04 -13.44 0.08
C TYR A 147 -5.20 -14.45 -0.01
N THR A 148 -4.91 -15.75 0.01
CA THR A 148 -5.96 -16.78 0.07
C THR A 148 -6.75 -16.71 1.38
N GLU A 149 -6.09 -16.46 2.51
CA GLU A 149 -6.74 -16.27 3.81
C GLU A 149 -7.64 -15.01 3.84
N LEU A 150 -7.42 -14.05 2.94
CA LEU A 150 -8.24 -12.87 2.75
C LEU A 150 -9.36 -13.07 1.70
N GLY A 151 -9.51 -14.27 1.17
CA GLY A 151 -10.57 -14.65 0.24
C GLY A 151 -10.21 -14.51 -1.25
N PHE A 152 -8.97 -14.15 -1.59
CA PHE A 152 -8.53 -14.15 -2.98
C PHE A 152 -8.29 -15.57 -3.47
N VAL A 153 -8.66 -15.82 -4.73
CA VAL A 153 -8.47 -17.09 -5.42
C VAL A 153 -7.47 -16.90 -6.56
N SER A 154 -6.48 -17.78 -6.63
CA SER A 154 -5.52 -17.79 -7.75
C SER A 154 -6.22 -18.11 -9.06
N THR A 155 -5.85 -17.41 -10.13
CA THR A 155 -6.28 -17.71 -11.51
C THR A 155 -5.40 -18.75 -12.20
N GLY A 156 -4.30 -19.17 -11.56
CA GLY A 156 -3.28 -20.02 -12.16
C GLY A 156 -2.34 -19.30 -13.14
N HIS A 157 -2.53 -18.00 -13.37
CA HIS A 157 -1.63 -17.21 -14.23
C HIS A 157 -0.47 -16.68 -13.42
N GLU A 158 0.71 -17.23 -13.69
CA GLU A 158 1.99 -16.83 -13.11
C GLU A 158 2.81 -16.03 -14.13
N TYR A 159 3.55 -15.03 -13.63
CA TYR A 159 4.39 -14.16 -14.45
C TYR A 159 5.52 -13.55 -13.63
N LEU A 160 6.52 -12.99 -14.30
CA LEU A 160 7.55 -12.18 -13.66
C LEU A 160 7.21 -10.71 -13.80
N GLU A 161 7.31 -9.98 -12.72
CA GLU A 161 7.25 -8.52 -12.69
C GLU A 161 8.49 -8.03 -11.93
N ASP A 162 9.36 -7.30 -12.61
CA ASP A 162 10.67 -6.86 -12.10
C ASP A 162 11.50 -8.02 -11.49
N ASP A 163 11.57 -9.15 -12.20
CA ASP A 163 12.25 -10.40 -11.78
C ASP A 163 11.66 -11.08 -10.53
N ILE A 164 10.57 -10.59 -10.01
CA ILE A 164 9.86 -11.20 -8.88
C ILE A 164 8.70 -12.06 -9.39
N PRO A 165 8.60 -13.35 -9.00
CA PRO A 165 7.47 -14.21 -9.37
C PRO A 165 6.15 -13.68 -8.78
N HIS A 166 5.16 -13.48 -9.65
CA HIS A 166 3.81 -13.05 -9.29
C HIS A 166 2.78 -14.05 -9.78
N THR A 167 1.66 -14.09 -9.07
CA THR A 167 0.48 -14.87 -9.42
C THR A 167 -0.74 -13.94 -9.44
N SER A 168 -1.51 -13.98 -10.51
CA SER A 168 -2.78 -13.25 -10.56
C SER A 168 -3.80 -13.89 -9.63
N MET A 169 -4.45 -13.07 -8.80
CA MET A 169 -5.51 -13.53 -7.89
C MET A 169 -6.74 -12.63 -7.99
N ILE A 170 -7.92 -13.21 -7.76
CA ILE A 170 -9.21 -12.51 -7.87
C ILE A 170 -10.01 -12.70 -6.58
N LEU A 171 -10.63 -11.61 -6.11
CA LEU A 171 -11.68 -11.59 -5.11
C LEU A 171 -13.00 -11.25 -5.83
N SER A 172 -13.89 -12.23 -5.95
CA SER A 172 -15.11 -12.10 -6.76
C SER A 172 -16.28 -11.41 -6.05
N LYS A 173 -16.26 -11.37 -4.71
CA LYS A 173 -17.29 -10.72 -3.88
C LYS A 173 -16.61 -9.87 -2.82
N LEU A 174 -17.04 -8.62 -2.73
CA LEU A 174 -16.65 -7.66 -1.70
C LEU A 174 -17.68 -7.63 -0.58
#